data_a842ca8bfbfef97cf32b5729d64455fd
#
_entry.id   a842ca8bfbfef97cf32b5729d64455fd
#
_cell.length_a   1.000
_cell.length_b   1.000
_cell.length_c   1.000
_cell.angle_alpha   90.00
_cell.angle_beta   90.00
_cell.angle_gamma   90.00
#
_symmetry.space_group_name_H-M   'P 1'
#
loop_
_entity.id
_entity.type
_entity.pdbx_description
1 polymer ?
#
loop_
_entity_poly.entity_id
_entity_poly.type
_entity_poly.pdbx_seq_one_letter_code
_entity_poly.pdbx_strand_id
1 'polypeptide(L)'
;MRALLIALISSCALLAGCASQPLTMSPELAKQQVADTERAFAKSMADRDLNAFASFLSQDTVFFSGPTPLHGKKAVVEFWAKFYARPAAPFSWKPEEVEVLASGNLALSSGPVYNPEGKLVSRFSSIWRLEAPNQWRIVFDKGSEVCDCKP
;
A
#
# COMPACT_ATOMS: atom_id res chain seq x y z
N MET A 1 -73.92 15.39 -34.36
CA MET A 1 -72.55 14.86 -34.58
C MET A 1 -71.66 15.59 -33.63
N ARG A 2 -71.26 14.94 -32.52
CA ARG A 2 -70.41 15.51 -31.48
C ARG A 2 -69.03 14.79 -31.52
N ALA A 3 -67.99 15.50 -31.88
CA ALA A 3 -66.61 14.98 -31.91
C ALA A 3 -66.04 15.07 -30.51
N LEU A 4 -65.65 13.92 -29.95
CA LEU A 4 -64.89 13.83 -28.67
C LEU A 4 -63.38 13.95 -29.00
N LEU A 5 -62.74 14.98 -28.50
CA LEU A 5 -61.30 15.14 -28.50
C LEU A 5 -60.74 14.46 -27.22
N ILE A 6 -60.01 13.34 -27.42
CA ILE A 6 -59.29 12.70 -26.32
C ILE A 6 -57.86 13.29 -26.30
N ALA A 7 -57.56 14.03 -25.24
CA ALA A 7 -56.23 14.53 -24.98
C ALA A 7 -55.42 13.45 -24.22
N LEU A 8 -54.40 12.88 -24.89
CA LEU A 8 -53.38 12.01 -24.23
C LEU A 8 -52.39 12.89 -23.48
N ILE A 9 -52.46 12.85 -22.16
CA ILE A 9 -51.41 13.44 -21.29
C ILE A 9 -50.33 12.38 -21.12
N SER A 10 -49.19 12.57 -21.82
CA SER A 10 -47.98 11.74 -21.67
C SER A 10 -47.23 12.19 -20.42
N SER A 11 -47.31 11.42 -19.34
CA SER A 11 -46.60 11.67 -18.09
C SER A 11 -45.17 11.15 -18.20
N CYS A 12 -44.21 12.07 -18.44
CA CYS A 12 -42.79 11.75 -18.47
C CYS A 12 -42.27 11.68 -17.05
N ALA A 13 -42.20 10.47 -16.46
CA ALA A 13 -41.61 10.26 -15.15
C ALA A 13 -40.08 10.42 -15.25
N LEU A 14 -39.56 11.54 -14.71
CA LEU A 14 -38.14 11.79 -14.51
C LEU A 14 -37.63 10.88 -13.40
N LEU A 15 -37.03 9.74 -13.74
CA LEU A 15 -36.26 8.92 -12.82
C LEU A 15 -34.95 9.66 -12.52
N ALA A 16 -34.96 10.48 -11.47
CA ALA A 16 -33.73 11.02 -10.88
C ALA A 16 -32.98 9.86 -10.21
N GLY A 17 -32.14 9.17 -10.97
CA GLY A 17 -31.20 8.21 -10.44
C GLY A 17 -30.18 8.95 -9.57
N CYS A 18 -30.25 8.78 -8.26
CA CYS A 18 -29.16 9.15 -7.36
C CYS A 18 -27.95 8.25 -7.72
N ALA A 19 -27.08 8.76 -8.59
CA ALA A 19 -25.75 8.18 -8.76
C ALA A 19 -25.00 8.43 -7.44
N SER A 20 -24.98 7.45 -6.55
CA SER A 20 -24.07 7.44 -5.41
C SER A 20 -22.64 7.44 -5.98
N GLN A 21 -21.99 8.59 -5.96
CA GLN A 21 -20.57 8.64 -6.26
C GLN A 21 -19.86 7.76 -5.22
N PRO A 22 -19.01 6.82 -5.64
CA PRO A 22 -18.18 6.12 -4.69
C PRO A 22 -17.41 7.17 -3.90
N LEU A 23 -17.45 7.09 -2.56
CA LEU A 23 -16.64 7.92 -1.67
C LEU A 23 -15.18 7.64 -2.00
N THR A 24 -14.62 8.41 -2.91
CA THR A 24 -13.18 8.35 -3.21
C THR A 24 -12.48 8.92 -2.00
N MET A 25 -11.60 8.10 -1.41
CA MET A 25 -10.74 8.54 -0.30
C MET A 25 -9.96 9.78 -0.73
N SER A 26 -9.87 10.81 0.12
CA SER A 26 -9.05 11.96 -0.21
C SER A 26 -7.56 11.55 -0.32
N PRO A 27 -6.77 12.17 -1.18
CA PRO A 27 -5.34 11.87 -1.30
C PRO A 27 -4.60 12.00 0.03
N GLU A 28 -4.94 12.97 0.86
CA GLU A 28 -4.33 13.20 2.18
C GLU A 28 -4.65 12.05 3.13
N LEU A 29 -5.89 11.58 3.16
CA LEU A 29 -6.29 10.44 3.96
C LEU A 29 -5.60 9.17 3.48
N ALA A 30 -5.49 8.97 2.18
CA ALA A 30 -4.76 7.84 1.60
C ALA A 30 -3.26 7.88 1.96
N LYS A 31 -2.61 9.05 1.88
CA LYS A 31 -1.21 9.24 2.32
C LYS A 31 -1.04 8.87 3.79
N GLN A 32 -1.94 9.36 4.66
CA GLN A 32 -1.91 9.04 6.08
C GLN A 32 -2.05 7.53 6.32
N GLN A 33 -3.02 6.89 5.67
CA GLN A 33 -3.23 5.44 5.80
C GLN A 33 -2.00 4.64 5.35
N VAL A 34 -1.38 5.00 4.22
CA VAL A 34 -0.17 4.31 3.74
C VAL A 34 1.00 4.53 4.71
N ALA A 35 1.19 5.76 5.19
CA ALA A 35 2.24 6.06 6.18
C ALA A 35 2.06 5.24 7.48
N ASP A 36 0.83 5.12 7.97
CA ASP A 36 0.52 4.34 9.17
C ASP A 36 0.68 2.84 8.91
N THR A 37 0.28 2.37 7.72
CA THR A 37 0.48 0.97 7.31
C THR A 37 1.97 0.63 7.19
N GLU A 38 2.79 1.52 6.62
CA GLU A 38 4.25 1.34 6.55
C GLU A 38 4.89 1.29 7.95
N ARG A 39 4.45 2.16 8.88
CA ARG A 39 4.92 2.11 10.28
C ARG A 39 4.55 0.79 10.96
N ALA A 40 3.33 0.29 10.72
CA ALA A 40 2.87 -1.00 11.24
C ALA A 40 3.66 -2.16 10.61
N PHE A 41 4.00 -2.07 9.34
CA PHE A 41 4.87 -3.02 8.65
C PHE A 41 6.27 -3.02 9.27
N ALA A 42 6.88 -1.85 9.47
CA ALA A 42 8.17 -1.73 10.17
C ALA A 42 8.11 -2.26 11.61
N LYS A 43 7.00 -2.01 12.31
CA LYS A 43 6.79 -2.52 13.66
C LYS A 43 6.76 -4.04 13.72
N SER A 44 6.25 -4.74 12.70
CA SER A 44 6.29 -6.21 12.66
C SER A 44 7.72 -6.76 12.77
N MET A 45 8.71 -6.07 12.17
CA MET A 45 10.13 -6.41 12.32
C MET A 45 10.62 -6.15 13.75
N ALA A 46 10.28 -5.01 14.33
CA ALA A 46 10.68 -4.69 15.72
C ALA A 46 10.09 -5.67 16.72
N ASP A 47 8.82 -6.08 16.53
CA ASP A 47 8.10 -7.03 17.39
C ASP A 47 8.46 -8.50 17.08
N ARG A 48 9.24 -8.78 16.04
CA ARG A 48 9.62 -10.14 15.60
C ARG A 48 8.41 -10.98 15.15
N ASP A 49 7.35 -10.33 14.66
CA ASP A 49 6.11 -10.98 14.23
C ASP A 49 6.10 -11.22 12.72
N LEU A 50 6.53 -12.42 12.30
CA LEU A 50 6.53 -12.84 10.89
C LEU A 50 5.09 -12.96 10.32
N ASN A 51 4.10 -13.28 11.16
CA ASN A 51 2.72 -13.39 10.69
C ASN A 51 2.14 -11.99 10.39
N ALA A 52 2.40 -11.02 11.27
CA ALA A 52 2.06 -9.62 11.00
C ALA A 52 2.76 -9.11 9.72
N PHE A 53 4.07 -9.35 9.56
CA PHE A 53 4.81 -9.04 8.32
C PHE A 53 4.10 -9.62 7.09
N ALA A 54 3.79 -10.91 7.13
CA ALA A 54 3.12 -11.59 6.02
C ALA A 54 1.75 -10.96 5.69
N SER A 55 1.04 -10.41 6.68
CA SER A 55 -0.27 -9.80 6.47
C SER A 55 -0.25 -8.56 5.60
N PHE A 56 0.90 -7.85 5.52
CA PHE A 56 1.06 -6.66 4.68
C PHE A 56 1.38 -6.97 3.22
N LEU A 57 1.70 -8.22 2.88
CA LEU A 57 2.09 -8.61 1.53
C LEU A 57 0.87 -8.95 0.67
N SER A 58 0.85 -8.44 -0.57
CA SER A 58 -0.03 -8.94 -1.62
C SER A 58 0.31 -10.38 -1.99
N GLN A 59 -0.64 -11.13 -2.53
CA GLN A 59 -0.38 -12.51 -2.98
C GLN A 59 0.62 -12.57 -4.14
N ASP A 60 0.62 -11.55 -5.00
CA ASP A 60 1.49 -11.41 -6.18
C ASP A 60 2.69 -10.46 -5.95
N THR A 61 3.02 -10.15 -4.70
CA THR A 61 4.12 -9.24 -4.34
C THR A 61 5.46 -9.65 -4.93
N VAL A 62 6.31 -8.67 -5.24
CA VAL A 62 7.69 -8.88 -5.71
C VAL A 62 8.66 -8.10 -4.82
N PHE A 63 9.60 -8.79 -4.20
CA PHE A 63 10.64 -8.19 -3.36
C PHE A 63 12.02 -8.34 -4.00
N PHE A 64 12.76 -7.24 -4.06
CA PHE A 64 14.15 -7.22 -4.53
C PHE A 64 15.12 -7.34 -3.34
N SER A 65 15.03 -8.47 -2.61
CA SER A 65 15.78 -8.70 -1.36
C SER A 65 16.94 -9.71 -1.50
N GLY A 66 17.24 -10.13 -2.71
CA GLY A 66 18.29 -11.12 -3.00
C GLY A 66 18.92 -10.88 -4.36
N PRO A 67 19.76 -11.81 -4.83
CA PRO A 67 20.39 -11.74 -6.15
C PRO A 67 19.38 -11.78 -7.29
N THR A 68 18.22 -12.37 -7.06
CA THR A 68 17.07 -12.40 -7.96
C THR A 68 15.81 -11.94 -7.23
N PRO A 69 14.86 -11.33 -7.94
CA PRO A 69 13.58 -10.94 -7.34
C PRO A 69 12.83 -12.16 -6.78
N LEU A 70 12.21 -11.98 -5.61
CA LEU A 70 11.34 -12.98 -4.98
C LEU A 70 9.90 -12.72 -5.42
N HIS A 71 9.28 -13.68 -6.08
CA HIS A 71 7.93 -13.56 -6.61
C HIS A 71 6.91 -14.28 -5.73
N GLY A 72 5.88 -13.56 -5.32
CA GLY A 72 4.76 -14.04 -4.53
C GLY A 72 5.03 -14.06 -3.02
N LYS A 73 3.95 -13.89 -2.27
CA LYS A 73 3.96 -13.80 -0.80
C LYS A 73 4.70 -14.95 -0.12
N LYS A 74 4.51 -16.19 -0.58
CA LYS A 74 5.15 -17.37 0.01
C LYS A 74 6.67 -17.26 -0.07
N ALA A 75 7.23 -16.99 -1.25
CA ALA A 75 8.67 -16.89 -1.43
C ALA A 75 9.30 -15.76 -0.61
N VAL A 76 8.60 -14.62 -0.50
CA VAL A 76 9.04 -13.50 0.32
C VAL A 76 9.06 -13.88 1.80
N VAL A 77 7.99 -14.48 2.33
CA VAL A 77 7.90 -14.89 3.74
C VAL A 77 8.98 -15.92 4.08
N GLU A 78 9.18 -16.94 3.24
CA GLU A 78 10.22 -17.95 3.44
C GLU A 78 11.62 -17.34 3.48
N PHE A 79 11.93 -16.41 2.59
CA PHE A 79 13.23 -15.74 2.58
C PHE A 79 13.42 -14.81 3.79
N TRP A 80 12.37 -14.08 4.21
CA TRP A 80 12.45 -13.11 5.29
C TRP A 80 12.41 -13.75 6.69
N ALA A 81 11.92 -14.99 6.82
CA ALA A 81 11.85 -15.73 8.08
C ALA A 81 13.19 -15.75 8.86
N LYS A 82 14.31 -15.82 8.14
CA LYS A 82 15.68 -15.76 8.74
C LYS A 82 15.95 -14.49 9.54
N PHE A 83 15.35 -13.36 9.13
CA PHE A 83 15.49 -12.10 9.86
C PHE A 83 14.66 -12.10 11.14
N TYR A 84 13.52 -12.77 11.15
CA TYR A 84 12.61 -12.90 12.28
C TYR A 84 13.05 -13.96 13.29
N ALA A 85 13.87 -14.92 12.90
CA ALA A 85 14.43 -15.94 13.80
C ALA A 85 15.49 -15.39 14.77
N ARG A 86 16.01 -14.17 14.52
CA ARG A 86 17.00 -13.53 15.41
C ARG A 86 16.33 -12.97 16.66
N PRO A 87 17.01 -12.93 17.83
CA PRO A 87 16.44 -12.39 19.07
C PRO A 87 16.19 -10.87 18.98
N ALA A 88 16.97 -10.14 18.19
CA ALA A 88 16.81 -8.71 17.94
C ALA A 88 16.60 -8.42 16.45
N ALA A 89 15.91 -7.33 16.17
CA ALA A 89 15.72 -6.87 14.79
C ALA A 89 17.07 -6.48 14.16
N PRO A 90 17.43 -7.02 12.99
CA PRO A 90 18.71 -6.73 12.35
C PRO A 90 18.75 -5.34 11.71
N PHE A 91 17.62 -4.70 11.51
CA PHE A 91 17.46 -3.35 10.99
C PHE A 91 16.10 -2.80 11.36
N SER A 92 15.95 -1.49 11.23
CA SER A 92 14.69 -0.77 11.38
C SER A 92 14.52 0.22 10.24
N TRP A 93 13.27 0.60 9.96
CA TRP A 93 12.96 1.62 8.96
C TRP A 93 11.74 2.43 9.36
N LYS A 94 11.54 3.55 8.71
CA LYS A 94 10.36 4.40 8.86
C LYS A 94 10.04 5.10 7.55
N PRO A 95 8.76 5.36 7.24
CA PRO A 95 8.40 6.19 6.09
C PRO A 95 8.88 7.63 6.30
N GLU A 96 9.49 8.18 5.27
CA GLU A 96 9.91 9.58 5.19
C GLU A 96 9.11 10.32 4.11
N GLU A 97 8.80 9.62 3.03
CA GLU A 97 8.04 10.12 1.91
C GLU A 97 6.93 9.14 1.55
N VAL A 98 5.72 9.67 1.31
CA VAL A 98 4.58 8.90 0.82
C VAL A 98 3.86 9.70 -0.26
N GLU A 99 3.70 9.10 -1.44
CA GLU A 99 2.93 9.66 -2.53
C GLU A 99 1.85 8.69 -3.01
N VAL A 100 0.67 9.21 -3.30
CA VAL A 100 -0.49 8.44 -3.74
C VAL A 100 -0.90 8.90 -5.13
N LEU A 101 -1.17 7.97 -6.05
CA LEU A 101 -1.70 8.32 -7.36
C LEU A 101 -3.10 8.95 -7.26
N ALA A 102 -3.45 9.80 -8.22
CA ALA A 102 -4.78 10.41 -8.29
C ALA A 102 -5.93 9.39 -8.33
N SER A 103 -5.66 8.16 -8.81
CA SER A 103 -6.61 7.04 -8.76
C SER A 103 -6.92 6.54 -7.35
N GLY A 104 -6.11 6.90 -6.33
CA GLY A 104 -6.28 6.51 -4.93
C GLY A 104 -6.00 5.04 -4.62
N ASN A 105 -5.51 4.25 -5.57
CA ASN A 105 -5.35 2.80 -5.42
C ASN A 105 -3.90 2.30 -5.40
N LEU A 106 -2.94 3.17 -5.70
CA LEU A 106 -1.50 2.88 -5.63
C LEU A 106 -0.77 4.02 -4.91
N ALA A 107 0.20 3.65 -4.10
CA ALA A 107 1.05 4.58 -3.38
C ALA A 107 2.50 4.10 -3.37
N LEU A 108 3.43 5.06 -3.34
CA LEU A 108 4.83 4.85 -3.01
C LEU A 108 5.05 5.26 -1.56
N SER A 109 5.78 4.44 -0.82
CA SER A 109 6.40 4.81 0.46
C SER A 109 7.89 4.59 0.36
N SER A 110 8.68 5.54 0.84
CA SER A 110 10.13 5.41 0.89
C SER A 110 10.70 6.00 2.17
N GLY A 111 11.92 5.57 2.52
CA GLY A 111 12.59 6.09 3.71
C GLY A 111 13.91 5.41 4.04
N PRO A 112 14.55 5.85 5.11
CA PRO A 112 15.84 5.33 5.58
C PRO A 112 15.68 3.98 6.26
N VAL A 113 16.72 3.14 6.12
CA VAL A 113 16.91 1.89 6.84
C VAL A 113 18.17 2.01 7.71
N TYR A 114 18.04 1.68 8.98
CA TYR A 114 19.10 1.78 9.96
C TYR A 114 19.48 0.40 10.52
N ASN A 115 20.77 0.19 10.75
CA ASN A 115 21.22 -0.96 11.52
C ASN A 115 20.93 -0.79 13.04
N PRO A 116 21.18 -1.81 13.91
CA PRO A 116 20.92 -1.72 15.34
C PRO A 116 21.70 -0.59 16.06
N GLU A 117 22.84 -0.17 15.51
CA GLU A 117 23.66 0.92 16.04
C GLU A 117 23.15 2.31 15.61
N GLY A 118 22.04 2.37 14.86
CA GLY A 118 21.46 3.64 14.39
C GLY A 118 22.16 4.23 13.16
N LYS A 119 23.07 3.48 12.50
CA LYS A 119 23.73 3.92 11.27
C LYS A 119 22.81 3.70 10.09
N LEU A 120 22.67 4.69 9.19
CA LEU A 120 22.00 4.57 7.92
C LEU A 120 22.76 3.57 7.03
N VAL A 121 22.09 2.50 6.60
CA VAL A 121 22.70 1.41 5.80
C VAL A 121 22.04 1.22 4.44
N SER A 122 20.80 1.68 4.27
CA SER A 122 20.04 1.53 3.04
C SER A 122 18.88 2.52 3.00
N ARG A 123 18.21 2.60 1.87
CA ARG A 123 16.86 3.18 1.76
C ARG A 123 15.93 2.12 1.21
N PHE A 124 14.66 2.13 1.64
CA PHE A 124 13.62 1.28 1.05
C PHE A 124 12.71 2.09 0.14
N SER A 125 12.05 1.39 -0.75
CA SER A 125 10.91 1.87 -1.53
C SER A 125 9.90 0.74 -1.66
N SER A 126 8.70 0.95 -1.12
CA SER A 126 7.58 0.02 -1.18
C SER A 126 6.47 0.61 -2.02
N ILE A 127 5.90 -0.16 -2.94
CA ILE A 127 4.69 0.21 -3.65
C ILE A 127 3.52 -0.55 -3.02
N TRP A 128 2.54 0.23 -2.56
CA TRP A 128 1.34 -0.22 -1.90
C TRP A 128 0.15 -0.16 -2.84
N ARG A 129 -0.67 -1.21 -2.87
CA ARG A 129 -1.93 -1.29 -3.60
C ARG A 129 -3.10 -1.40 -2.60
N LEU A 130 -4.15 -0.61 -2.83
CA LEU A 130 -5.39 -0.71 -2.07
C LEU A 130 -6.19 -1.91 -2.60
N GLU A 131 -6.19 -3.02 -1.88
CA GLU A 131 -6.84 -4.28 -2.30
C GLU A 131 -8.29 -4.43 -1.78
N ALA A 132 -8.60 -3.73 -0.69
CA ALA A 132 -9.95 -3.61 -0.14
C ALA A 132 -10.06 -2.31 0.65
N PRO A 133 -11.23 -1.84 1.05
CA PRO A 133 -11.39 -0.65 1.87
C PRO A 133 -10.45 -0.67 3.09
N ASN A 134 -9.56 0.33 3.19
CA ASN A 134 -8.53 0.47 4.23
C ASN A 134 -7.52 -0.69 4.29
N GLN A 135 -7.37 -1.48 3.23
CA GLN A 135 -6.42 -2.59 3.19
C GLN A 135 -5.36 -2.36 2.12
N TRP A 136 -4.29 -1.73 2.52
CA TRP A 136 -3.10 -1.57 1.70
C TRP A 136 -2.21 -2.80 1.79
N ARG A 137 -1.68 -3.25 0.64
CA ARG A 137 -0.74 -4.39 0.53
C ARG A 137 0.44 -4.01 -0.34
N ILE A 138 1.62 -4.48 0.03
CA ILE A 138 2.84 -4.27 -0.76
C ILE A 138 2.78 -5.15 -2.00
N VAL A 139 2.93 -4.53 -3.17
CA VAL A 139 3.07 -5.22 -4.46
C VAL A 139 4.51 -5.23 -4.95
N PHE A 140 5.30 -4.21 -4.64
CA PHE A 140 6.75 -4.19 -4.90
C PHE A 140 7.49 -3.61 -3.70
N ASP A 141 8.66 -4.19 -3.41
CA ASP A 141 9.59 -3.67 -2.41
C ASP A 141 11.03 -3.78 -2.88
N LYS A 142 11.81 -2.74 -2.65
CA LYS A 142 13.21 -2.68 -3.04
C LYS A 142 14.03 -1.89 -2.04
N GLY A 143 15.15 -2.47 -1.59
CA GLY A 143 16.22 -1.75 -0.93
C GLY A 143 17.19 -1.12 -1.95
N SER A 144 17.74 0.04 -1.61
CA SER A 144 18.79 0.72 -2.39
C SER A 144 19.95 1.07 -1.48
N GLU A 145 21.16 0.85 -1.97
CA GLU A 145 22.38 1.23 -1.22
C GLU A 145 22.43 2.75 -1.00
N VAL A 146 23.02 3.15 0.10
CA VAL A 146 23.36 4.56 0.34
C VAL A 146 24.63 4.87 -0.41
N CYS A 147 24.56 5.81 -1.36
CA CYS A 147 25.74 6.28 -2.07
C CYS A 147 26.57 7.20 -1.16
N ASP A 148 27.79 6.81 -0.84
CA ASP A 148 28.80 7.68 -0.22
C ASP A 148 29.43 8.60 -1.31
N CYS A 149 28.60 9.29 -2.07
CA CYS A 149 29.08 10.30 -3.00
C CYS A 149 29.66 11.45 -2.19
N LYS A 150 31.00 11.43 -1.99
CA LYS A 150 31.73 12.64 -1.55
C LYS A 150 31.57 13.68 -2.67
N PRO A 151 31.22 14.94 -2.33
CA PRO A 151 31.13 16.03 -3.31
C PRO A 151 32.48 16.30 -3.98
#